data_72479967685de1b7d59fe8b12908acbf
#
_entry.id   72479967685de1b7d59fe8b12908acbf
#
_cell.length_a   1.000
_cell.length_b   1.000
_cell.length_c   1.000
_cell.angle_alpha   90.00
_cell.angle_beta   90.00
_cell.angle_gamma   90.00
#
_symmetry.space_group_name_H-M   'P 1'
#
loop_
_entity.id
_entity.type
_entity.pdbx_description
1 polymer ?
#
loop_
_entity_poly.entity_id
_entity_poly.type
_entity_poly.pdbx_seq_one_letter_code
_entity_poly.pdbx_strand_id
1 'polypeptide(L)'
;MQSISLTNLAIAFIPVFVVIVIIWRWDMGYKASIYAILRMIVQLLLIGYVLTYIFGTNSYSIVITILIIMLLAASWISLRTTSLPKKTLILNVIFSIVIGGVSVLIIMTQGVLFIDPWYSPNIMIPLGGMIFANCMNGISLAAERLESELKQGKTYKEAKVVALRTS
;
A
#
# COMPACT_ATOMS: atom_id res chain seq x y z
N MET A 1 -16.70 19.87 -2.23
CA MET A 1 -16.84 18.42 -2.36
C MET A 1 -18.07 18.13 -3.20
N GLN A 2 -17.93 17.46 -4.34
CA GLN A 2 -19.11 17.02 -5.11
C GLN A 2 -19.80 15.91 -4.31
N SER A 3 -21.07 16.11 -3.96
CA SER A 3 -21.90 15.07 -3.36
C SER A 3 -22.18 13.99 -4.44
N ILE A 4 -21.62 12.81 -4.24
CA ILE A 4 -21.89 11.68 -5.14
C ILE A 4 -23.36 11.28 -4.94
N SER A 5 -24.15 11.32 -6.01
CA SER A 5 -25.55 10.87 -5.97
C SER A 5 -25.61 9.38 -5.59
N LEU A 6 -26.61 9.02 -4.79
CA LEU A 6 -26.90 7.62 -4.44
C LEU A 6 -27.02 6.71 -5.68
N THR A 7 -27.52 7.25 -6.78
CA THR A 7 -27.62 6.54 -8.06
C THR A 7 -26.24 6.19 -8.63
N ASN A 8 -25.28 7.12 -8.58
CA ASN A 8 -23.92 6.88 -9.06
C ASN A 8 -23.18 5.87 -8.14
N LEU A 9 -23.49 5.89 -6.84
CA LEU A 9 -22.95 4.90 -5.91
C LEU A 9 -23.51 3.51 -6.22
N ALA A 10 -24.80 3.37 -6.53
CA ALA A 10 -25.41 2.10 -6.90
C ALA A 10 -24.77 1.51 -8.16
N ILE A 11 -24.41 2.33 -9.16
CA ILE A 11 -23.72 1.89 -10.38
C ILE A 11 -22.35 1.28 -10.04
N ALA A 12 -21.64 1.82 -9.05
CA ALA A 12 -20.34 1.29 -8.61
C ALA A 12 -20.43 -0.13 -8.02
N PHE A 13 -21.61 -0.58 -7.57
CA PHE A 13 -21.81 -1.95 -7.08
C PHE A 13 -22.06 -2.98 -8.20
N ILE A 14 -22.28 -2.58 -9.44
CA ILE A 14 -22.51 -3.51 -10.57
C ILE A 14 -21.36 -4.51 -10.72
N PRO A 15 -20.07 -4.12 -10.75
CA PRO A 15 -18.97 -5.07 -10.85
C PRO A 15 -18.93 -6.07 -9.69
N VAL A 16 -19.25 -5.62 -8.47
CA VAL A 16 -19.31 -6.48 -7.28
C VAL A 16 -20.39 -7.56 -7.44
N PHE A 17 -21.57 -7.16 -7.93
CA PHE A 17 -22.66 -8.08 -8.20
C PHE A 17 -22.29 -9.13 -9.26
N VAL A 18 -21.65 -8.71 -10.36
CA VAL A 18 -21.15 -9.61 -11.40
C VAL A 18 -20.17 -10.64 -10.83
N VAL A 19 -19.23 -10.21 -10.02
CA VAL A 19 -18.25 -11.11 -9.37
C VAL A 19 -18.95 -12.12 -8.44
N ILE A 20 -19.93 -11.68 -7.65
CA ILE A 20 -20.72 -12.58 -6.77
C ILE A 20 -21.45 -13.63 -7.59
N VAL A 21 -22.08 -13.25 -8.70
CA VAL A 21 -22.80 -14.19 -9.59
C VAL A 21 -21.84 -15.22 -10.19
N ILE A 22 -20.66 -14.81 -10.62
CA ILE A 22 -19.63 -15.72 -11.16
C ILE A 22 -19.19 -16.73 -10.09
N ILE A 23 -18.87 -16.27 -8.88
CA ILE A 23 -18.43 -17.13 -7.76
C ILE A 23 -19.54 -18.12 -7.37
N TRP A 24 -20.78 -17.65 -7.34
CA TRP A 24 -21.93 -18.51 -7.05
C TRP A 24 -22.13 -19.59 -8.12
N ARG A 25 -21.99 -19.23 -9.40
CA ARG A 25 -22.14 -20.17 -10.51
C ARG A 25 -21.04 -21.24 -10.57
N TRP A 26 -19.85 -20.93 -10.05
CA TRP A 26 -18.71 -21.86 -10.03
C TRP A 26 -18.57 -22.64 -8.72
N ASP A 27 -19.53 -22.52 -7.81
CA ASP A 27 -19.58 -23.19 -6.50
C ASP A 27 -18.28 -23.02 -5.67
N MET A 28 -17.61 -21.87 -5.84
CA MET A 28 -16.34 -21.55 -5.17
C MET A 28 -16.56 -20.90 -3.80
N GLY A 29 -17.30 -21.57 -2.90
CA GLY A 29 -17.42 -21.14 -1.50
C GLY A 29 -18.03 -19.73 -1.34
N TYR A 30 -19.19 -19.46 -1.94
CA TYR A 30 -19.88 -18.16 -1.95
C TYR A 30 -20.00 -17.51 -0.57
N LYS A 31 -20.14 -18.29 0.50
CA LYS A 31 -20.24 -17.78 1.88
C LYS A 31 -18.95 -17.05 2.32
N ALA A 32 -17.79 -17.63 1.99
CA ALA A 32 -16.50 -17.01 2.29
C ALA A 32 -16.31 -15.70 1.51
N SER A 33 -16.77 -15.66 0.26
CA SER A 33 -16.70 -14.48 -0.60
C SER A 33 -17.61 -13.35 -0.12
N ILE A 34 -18.86 -13.68 0.27
CA ILE A 34 -19.78 -12.69 0.85
C ILE A 34 -19.21 -12.13 2.15
N TYR A 35 -18.67 -12.98 3.03
CA TYR A 35 -18.02 -12.53 4.26
C TYR A 35 -16.83 -11.62 3.98
N ALA A 36 -16.00 -11.94 2.99
CA ALA A 36 -14.86 -11.11 2.60
C ALA A 36 -15.29 -9.74 2.07
N ILE A 37 -16.34 -9.69 1.24
CA ILE A 37 -16.90 -8.45 0.71
C ILE A 37 -17.49 -7.59 1.83
N LEU A 38 -18.28 -8.19 2.72
CA LEU A 38 -18.87 -7.47 3.85
C LEU A 38 -17.79 -6.90 4.76
N ARG A 39 -16.77 -7.69 5.08
CA ARG A 39 -15.61 -7.24 5.84
C ARG A 39 -14.89 -6.08 5.15
N MET A 40 -14.69 -6.15 3.83
CA MET A 40 -14.08 -5.08 3.04
C MET A 40 -14.90 -3.79 3.12
N ILE A 41 -16.22 -3.86 2.98
CA ILE A 41 -17.10 -2.69 3.06
C ILE A 41 -17.00 -2.05 4.45
N VAL A 42 -17.07 -2.84 5.52
CA VAL A 42 -16.94 -2.33 6.90
C VAL A 42 -15.57 -1.66 7.11
N GLN A 43 -14.50 -2.26 6.62
CA GLN A 43 -13.15 -1.69 6.71
C GLN A 43 -13.05 -0.36 5.94
N LEU A 44 -13.62 -0.28 4.73
CA LEU A 44 -13.62 0.96 3.93
C LEU A 44 -14.42 2.08 4.59
N LEU A 45 -15.59 1.76 5.16
CA LEU A 45 -16.40 2.74 5.90
C LEU A 45 -15.66 3.27 7.13
N LEU A 46 -15.00 2.37 7.88
CA LEU A 46 -14.23 2.74 9.06
C LEU A 46 -13.05 3.65 8.67
N ILE A 47 -12.29 3.28 7.63
CA ILE A 47 -11.18 4.11 7.12
C ILE A 47 -11.72 5.45 6.61
N GLY A 48 -12.83 5.47 5.89
CA GLY A 48 -13.45 6.71 5.40
C GLY A 48 -13.83 7.66 6.55
N TYR A 49 -14.40 7.13 7.63
CA TYR A 49 -14.70 7.92 8.83
C TYR A 49 -13.44 8.48 9.48
N VAL A 50 -12.42 7.64 9.68
CA VAL A 50 -11.13 8.06 10.25
C VAL A 50 -10.46 9.13 9.35
N LEU A 51 -10.51 8.95 8.04
CA LEU A 51 -9.92 9.88 7.08
C LEU A 51 -10.62 11.24 7.10
N THR A 52 -11.95 11.25 7.25
CA THR A 52 -12.74 12.50 7.40
C THR A 52 -12.30 13.27 8.64
N TYR A 53 -12.09 12.57 9.76
CA TYR A 53 -11.59 13.18 10.99
C TYR A 53 -10.18 13.77 10.82
N ILE A 54 -9.28 13.00 10.19
CA ILE A 54 -7.88 13.39 9.94
C ILE A 54 -7.81 14.61 9.02
N PHE A 55 -8.61 14.63 7.94
CA PHE A 55 -8.62 15.74 6.99
C PHE A 55 -9.21 17.03 7.58
N GLY A 56 -10.05 16.92 8.61
CA GLY A 56 -10.55 18.07 9.37
C GLY A 56 -9.54 18.65 10.36
N THR A 57 -8.45 17.95 10.64
CA THR A 57 -7.48 18.34 11.66
C THR A 57 -6.24 18.96 11.01
N ASN A 58 -6.00 20.25 11.23
CA ASN A 58 -4.81 20.98 10.75
C ASN A 58 -3.61 20.79 11.70
N SER A 59 -3.26 19.53 12.01
CA SER A 59 -2.14 19.20 12.90
C SER A 59 -1.04 18.45 12.16
N TYR A 60 0.15 19.06 12.09
CA TYR A 60 1.32 18.42 11.49
C TYR A 60 1.71 17.11 12.19
N SER A 61 1.53 17.02 13.51
CA SER A 61 1.86 15.82 14.29
C SER A 61 1.06 14.60 13.87
N ILE A 62 -0.24 14.80 13.57
CA ILE A 62 -1.11 13.72 13.11
C ILE A 62 -0.66 13.22 11.74
N VAL A 63 -0.37 14.11 10.81
CA VAL A 63 0.09 13.75 9.46
C VAL A 63 1.39 12.96 9.52
N ILE A 64 2.39 13.42 10.29
CA ILE A 64 3.67 12.72 10.46
C ILE A 64 3.45 11.35 11.08
N THR A 65 2.63 11.24 12.12
CA THR A 65 2.34 9.95 12.78
C THR A 65 1.73 8.96 11.80
N ILE A 66 0.79 9.39 10.97
CA ILE A 66 0.16 8.54 9.94
C ILE A 66 1.19 8.10 8.90
N LEU A 67 2.03 9.01 8.41
CA LEU A 67 3.08 8.66 7.45
C LEU A 67 4.07 7.65 8.03
N ILE A 68 4.44 7.76 9.30
CA ILE A 68 5.29 6.78 9.99
C ILE A 68 4.60 5.42 10.08
N ILE A 69 3.33 5.38 10.48
CA ILE A 69 2.55 4.14 10.53
C ILE A 69 2.48 3.49 9.14
N MET A 70 2.21 4.28 8.10
CA MET A 70 2.15 3.79 6.72
C MET A 70 3.50 3.26 6.25
N LEU A 71 4.61 3.92 6.57
CA LEU A 71 5.96 3.47 6.25
C LEU A 71 6.29 2.14 6.94
N LEU A 72 5.99 2.02 8.24
CA LEU A 72 6.19 0.78 9.00
C LEU A 72 5.34 -0.36 8.45
N ALA A 73 4.07 -0.08 8.12
CA ALA A 73 3.17 -1.06 7.51
C ALA A 73 3.69 -1.52 6.14
N ALA A 74 4.11 -0.59 5.27
CA ALA A 74 4.69 -0.91 3.97
C ALA A 74 5.95 -1.77 4.10
N SER A 75 6.84 -1.44 5.06
CA SER A 75 8.05 -2.22 5.34
C SER A 75 7.73 -3.64 5.82
N TRP A 76 6.73 -3.78 6.68
CA TRP A 76 6.31 -5.08 7.18
C TRP A 76 5.66 -5.94 6.08
N ILE A 77 4.76 -5.35 5.31
CA ILE A 77 4.02 -6.06 4.26
C ILE A 77 4.95 -6.48 3.12
N SER A 78 5.96 -5.66 2.75
CA SER A 78 6.91 -5.97 1.68
C SER A 78 7.69 -7.27 1.90
N LEU A 79 7.91 -7.69 3.15
CA LEU A 79 8.59 -8.92 3.49
C LEU A 79 7.65 -10.09 3.79
N ARG A 80 6.34 -9.90 3.63
CA ARG A 80 5.36 -10.94 3.95
C ARG A 80 5.40 -12.11 2.96
N THR A 81 5.73 -11.82 1.71
CA THR A 81 5.73 -12.78 0.60
C THR A 81 6.99 -13.64 0.54
N THR A 82 8.08 -13.25 1.23
CA THR A 82 9.35 -13.96 1.23
C THR A 82 9.55 -14.83 2.47
N SER A 83 10.22 -15.97 2.33
CA SER A 83 10.65 -16.84 3.41
C SER A 83 12.04 -16.48 3.98
N LEU A 84 12.70 -15.47 3.44
CA LEU A 84 13.98 -14.98 3.95
C LEU A 84 13.91 -14.48 5.38
N PRO A 85 15.03 -14.45 6.14
CA PRO A 85 15.06 -14.06 7.56
C PRO A 85 14.66 -12.60 7.76
N LYS A 86 13.38 -12.38 8.09
CA LYS A 86 12.73 -11.07 8.19
C LYS A 86 13.42 -10.12 9.16
N LYS A 87 13.95 -10.64 10.29
CA LYS A 87 14.61 -9.81 11.33
C LYS A 87 15.81 -9.03 10.81
N THR A 88 16.58 -9.63 9.91
CA THR A 88 17.79 -9.00 9.34
C THR A 88 17.45 -8.06 8.20
N LEU A 89 16.39 -8.38 7.45
CA LEU A 89 16.02 -7.62 6.24
C LEU A 89 15.15 -6.40 6.56
N ILE A 90 14.36 -6.43 7.65
CA ILE A 90 13.39 -5.36 7.95
C ILE A 90 14.07 -3.99 8.11
N LEU A 91 15.23 -3.91 8.74
CA LEU A 91 15.96 -2.65 8.88
C LEU A 91 16.42 -2.11 7.52
N ASN A 92 16.95 -2.97 6.66
CA ASN A 92 17.37 -2.58 5.31
C ASN A 92 16.19 -2.10 4.47
N VAL A 93 15.03 -2.75 4.61
CA VAL A 93 13.79 -2.36 3.94
C VAL A 93 13.30 -1.00 4.44
N ILE A 94 13.27 -0.78 5.75
CA ILE A 94 12.90 0.53 6.33
C ILE A 94 13.82 1.62 5.80
N PHE A 95 15.15 1.42 5.83
CA PHE A 95 16.11 2.38 5.28
C PHE A 95 15.87 2.65 3.79
N SER A 96 15.59 1.62 3.01
CA SER A 96 15.32 1.77 1.57
C SER A 96 14.05 2.59 1.31
N ILE A 97 12.97 2.36 2.07
CA ILE A 97 11.72 3.13 1.94
C ILE A 97 11.91 4.56 2.46
N VAL A 98 12.68 4.76 3.53
CA VAL A 98 12.98 6.11 4.04
C VAL A 98 13.79 6.89 3.01
N ILE A 99 14.89 6.33 2.51
CA ILE A 99 15.74 7.04 1.55
C ILE A 99 14.99 7.26 0.23
N GLY A 100 14.39 6.23 -0.35
CA GLY A 100 13.69 6.34 -1.64
C GLY A 100 12.33 7.03 -1.51
N GLY A 101 11.46 6.52 -0.65
CA GLY A 101 10.08 6.97 -0.54
C GLY A 101 9.94 8.38 0.06
N VAL A 102 10.61 8.62 1.20
CA VAL A 102 10.51 9.94 1.86
C VAL A 102 11.19 11.03 1.04
N SER A 103 12.33 10.75 0.40
CA SER A 103 12.99 11.71 -0.50
C SER A 103 12.09 12.12 -1.66
N VAL A 104 11.45 11.14 -2.31
CA VAL A 104 10.50 11.43 -3.41
C VAL A 104 9.30 12.20 -2.88
N LEU A 105 8.77 11.86 -1.70
CA LEU A 105 7.65 12.58 -1.10
C LEU A 105 8.01 14.05 -0.86
N ILE A 106 9.19 14.34 -0.30
CA ILE A 106 9.67 15.71 -0.07
C ILE A 106 9.82 16.45 -1.38
N ILE A 107 10.47 15.87 -2.39
CA ILE A 107 10.68 16.51 -3.70
C ILE A 107 9.34 16.82 -4.35
N MET A 108 8.38 15.90 -4.32
CA MET A 108 7.07 16.11 -4.92
C MET A 108 6.27 17.19 -4.19
N THR A 109 6.28 17.20 -2.86
CA THR A 109 5.45 18.12 -2.08
C THR A 109 6.03 19.53 -2.01
N GLN A 110 7.36 19.66 -1.90
CA GLN A 110 8.03 20.94 -1.76
C GLN A 110 8.66 21.44 -3.07
N GLY A 111 9.16 20.52 -3.91
CA GLY A 111 9.84 20.88 -5.16
C GLY A 111 8.91 21.03 -6.36
N VAL A 112 7.79 20.31 -6.39
CA VAL A 112 6.89 20.31 -7.56
C VAL A 112 5.54 20.93 -7.26
N LEU A 113 4.90 20.55 -6.15
CA LEU A 113 3.54 20.97 -5.83
C LEU A 113 3.49 22.26 -5.00
N PHE A 114 4.59 22.66 -4.34
CA PHE A 114 4.66 23.83 -3.47
C PHE A 114 3.49 23.94 -2.49
N ILE A 115 3.24 22.84 -1.74
CA ILE A 115 2.07 22.72 -0.87
C ILE A 115 2.22 23.64 0.34
N ASP A 116 1.22 24.52 0.54
CA ASP A 116 1.12 25.39 1.71
C ASP A 116 -0.24 25.20 2.41
N PRO A 117 -0.29 24.77 3.68
CA PRO A 117 0.86 24.36 4.51
C PRO A 117 1.43 23.00 4.05
N TRP A 118 2.76 22.82 4.20
CA TRP A 118 3.49 21.61 3.76
C TRP A 118 2.91 20.29 4.31
N TYR A 119 2.23 20.36 5.44
CA TYR A 119 1.59 19.22 6.12
C TYR A 119 0.12 19.01 5.73
N SER A 120 -0.36 19.59 4.64
CA SER A 120 -1.76 19.41 4.20
C SER A 120 -2.14 17.93 4.09
N PRO A 121 -3.04 17.42 5.00
CA PRO A 121 -3.31 15.98 5.07
C PRO A 121 -4.00 15.46 3.81
N ASN A 122 -4.78 16.30 3.14
CA ASN A 122 -5.52 15.95 1.91
C ASN A 122 -4.59 15.57 0.73
N ILE A 123 -3.35 16.03 0.75
CA ILE A 123 -2.36 15.76 -0.30
C ILE A 123 -1.28 14.83 0.22
N MET A 124 -0.72 15.09 1.41
CA MET A 124 0.38 14.33 1.97
C MET A 124 0.05 12.86 2.21
N ILE A 125 -1.14 12.57 2.74
CA ILE A 125 -1.52 11.19 3.08
C ILE A 125 -1.76 10.34 1.82
N PRO A 126 -2.58 10.78 0.83
CA PRO A 126 -2.76 10.02 -0.41
C PRO A 126 -1.45 9.87 -1.20
N LEU A 127 -0.67 10.94 -1.34
CA LEU A 127 0.59 10.91 -2.08
C LEU A 127 1.62 10.01 -1.39
N GLY A 128 1.76 10.11 -0.06
CA GLY A 128 2.60 9.22 0.74
C GLY A 128 2.18 7.76 0.60
N GLY A 129 0.87 7.49 0.59
CA GLY A 129 0.31 6.15 0.36
C GLY A 129 0.71 5.57 -0.98
N MET A 130 0.60 6.35 -2.06
CA MET A 130 1.00 5.91 -3.40
C MET A 130 2.49 5.62 -3.48
N ILE A 131 3.33 6.50 -2.94
CA ILE A 131 4.79 6.35 -2.96
C ILE A 131 5.21 5.11 -2.15
N PHE A 132 4.73 4.98 -0.91
CA PHE A 132 5.08 3.85 -0.05
C PHE A 132 4.55 2.52 -0.59
N ALA A 133 3.36 2.50 -1.23
CA ALA A 133 2.84 1.31 -1.90
C ALA A 133 3.72 0.89 -3.09
N ASN A 134 4.20 1.84 -3.88
CA ASN A 134 5.12 1.55 -4.98
C ASN A 134 6.48 1.04 -4.47
N CYS A 135 7.04 1.65 -3.43
CA CYS A 135 8.26 1.15 -2.78
C CYS A 135 8.05 -0.27 -2.23
N MET A 136 6.93 -0.53 -1.55
CA MET A 136 6.56 -1.85 -1.03
C MET A 136 6.52 -2.90 -2.15
N ASN A 137 5.86 -2.60 -3.27
CA ASN A 137 5.74 -3.52 -4.41
C ASN A 137 7.12 -3.81 -5.03
N GLY A 138 7.94 -2.78 -5.25
CA GLY A 138 9.29 -2.94 -5.78
C GLY A 138 10.17 -3.81 -4.87
N ILE A 139 10.13 -3.58 -3.55
CA ILE A 139 10.89 -4.38 -2.58
C ILE A 139 10.38 -5.81 -2.51
N SER A 140 9.07 -6.03 -2.52
CA SER A 140 8.48 -7.37 -2.52
C SER A 140 8.94 -8.16 -3.73
N LEU A 141 8.87 -7.56 -4.91
CA LEU A 141 9.30 -8.19 -6.16
C LEU A 141 10.81 -8.52 -6.15
N ALA A 142 11.64 -7.59 -5.70
CA ALA A 142 13.09 -7.81 -5.56
C ALA A 142 13.40 -8.94 -4.56
N ALA A 143 12.68 -9.00 -3.44
CA ALA A 143 12.86 -10.04 -2.43
C ALA A 143 12.44 -11.43 -2.94
N GLU A 144 11.32 -11.53 -3.66
CA GLU A 144 10.85 -12.77 -4.29
C GLU A 144 11.83 -13.28 -5.36
N ARG A 145 12.36 -12.37 -6.18
CA ARG A 145 13.38 -12.71 -7.18
C ARG A 145 14.66 -13.21 -6.54
N LEU A 146 15.14 -12.49 -5.50
CA LEU A 146 16.32 -12.93 -4.74
C LEU A 146 16.12 -14.34 -4.16
N GLU A 147 14.98 -14.61 -3.56
CA GLU A 147 14.65 -15.91 -3.00
C GLU A 147 14.60 -17.01 -4.06
N SER A 148 14.01 -16.73 -5.21
CA SER A 148 13.93 -17.65 -6.35
C SER A 148 15.33 -18.03 -6.85
N GLU A 149 16.22 -17.06 -7.01
CA GLU A 149 17.58 -17.26 -7.48
C GLU A 149 18.44 -18.06 -6.47
N LEU A 150 18.23 -17.81 -5.16
CA LEU A 150 18.89 -18.58 -4.11
C LEU A 150 18.43 -20.04 -4.10
N LYS A 151 17.14 -20.30 -4.32
CA LYS A 151 16.60 -21.67 -4.41
C LYS A 151 17.14 -22.44 -5.63
N GLN A 152 17.58 -21.76 -6.67
CA GLN A 152 18.24 -22.36 -7.84
C GLN A 152 19.74 -22.68 -7.62
N GLY A 153 20.24 -22.54 -6.38
CA GLY A 153 21.61 -22.88 -6.03
C GLY A 153 22.67 -21.83 -6.43
N LYS A 154 22.24 -20.62 -6.78
CA LYS A 154 23.18 -19.51 -7.05
C LYS A 154 23.74 -18.96 -5.75
N THR A 155 24.99 -18.51 -5.81
CA THR A 155 25.62 -17.81 -4.68
C THR A 155 24.87 -16.52 -4.39
N TYR A 156 24.80 -16.11 -3.11
CA TYR A 156 24.08 -14.88 -2.70
C TYR A 156 24.46 -13.64 -3.51
N LYS A 157 25.76 -13.50 -3.87
CA LYS A 157 26.23 -12.38 -4.70
C LYS A 157 25.63 -12.41 -6.12
N GLU A 158 25.59 -13.58 -6.76
CA GLU A 158 25.04 -13.77 -8.10
C GLU A 158 23.52 -13.57 -8.10
N ALA A 159 22.83 -14.15 -7.11
CA ALA A 159 21.39 -13.99 -6.94
C ALA A 159 20.98 -12.52 -6.76
N LYS A 160 21.76 -11.75 -5.99
CA LYS A 160 21.54 -10.32 -5.79
C LYS A 160 21.68 -9.52 -7.09
N VAL A 161 22.71 -9.82 -7.90
CA VAL A 161 22.92 -9.12 -9.19
C VAL A 161 21.78 -9.41 -10.16
N VAL A 162 21.34 -10.66 -10.26
CA VAL A 162 20.21 -11.05 -11.14
C VAL A 162 18.90 -10.39 -10.68
N ALA A 163 18.60 -10.43 -9.38
CA ALA A 163 17.40 -9.82 -8.85
C ALA A 163 17.31 -8.32 -9.13
N LEU A 164 18.43 -7.59 -9.02
CA LEU A 164 18.48 -6.15 -9.30
C LEU A 164 18.41 -5.82 -10.80
N ARG A 165 18.78 -6.75 -11.67
CA ARG A 165 18.74 -6.55 -13.13
C ARG A 165 17.36 -6.82 -13.72
N THR A 166 16.54 -7.64 -13.07
CA THR A 166 15.24 -8.11 -13.58
C THR A 166 14.03 -7.53 -12.85
N SER A 167 14.25 -6.74 -11.82
CA SER A 167 13.23 -5.93 -11.14
C SER A 167 13.10 -4.53 -11.76
#